data_c2b5211aa929cdc58764f255f91ef885
#
_entry.id   c2b5211aa929cdc58764f255f91ef885
#
_cell.length_a   1.000
_cell.length_b   1.000
_cell.length_c   1.000
_cell.angle_alpha   90.00
_cell.angle_beta   90.00
_cell.angle_gamma   90.00
#
_symmetry.space_group_name_H-M   'P 1'
#
loop_
_entity.id
_entity.type
_entity.pdbx_description
1 polymer ?
#
loop_
_entity_poly.entity_id
_entity_poly.type
_entity_poly.pdbx_seq_one_letter_code
_entity_poly.pdbx_strand_id
1 'polypeptide(L)'
;KSEEIEIIDLYRCSFARPRDQLVESFKKLITWSENIYIISPVWWFRLTPRTETFFDEVFTPGFAYKFINVTKTYAYPKPFLKDKKVRTYITHGSPSLPVLTLYLNSVKLRLVMGVYTFVFGWRLSLFTKTKQFWSVPFVSEAKRKKYLESVKRDIKKDILKNTK
;
A
#
# COMPACT_ATOMS: atom_id res chain seq x y z
N LYS A 1 22.75 -11.73 7.75
CA LYS A 1 21.38 -12.13 8.11
C LYS A 1 20.65 -12.43 6.83
N SER A 2 20.10 -13.64 6.69
CA SER A 2 19.15 -13.93 5.63
C SER A 2 17.90 -13.08 5.85
N GLU A 3 17.49 -12.32 4.83
CA GLU A 3 16.24 -11.59 4.88
C GLU A 3 15.11 -12.58 4.67
N GLU A 4 14.15 -12.55 5.57
CA GLU A 4 12.96 -13.37 5.48
C GLU A 4 11.88 -12.57 4.74
N ILE A 5 11.30 -13.16 3.70
CA ILE A 5 10.31 -12.52 2.83
C ILE A 5 9.07 -13.41 2.77
N GLU A 6 7.92 -12.84 3.14
CA GLU A 6 6.61 -13.45 2.96
C GLU A 6 5.85 -12.76 1.82
N ILE A 7 5.35 -13.55 0.87
CA ILE A 7 4.59 -13.06 -0.29
C ILE A 7 3.13 -13.50 -0.16
N ILE A 8 2.24 -12.51 -0.09
CA ILE A 8 0.80 -12.74 -0.06
C ILE A 8 0.21 -12.36 -1.43
N ASP A 9 -0.32 -13.34 -2.15
CA ASP A 9 -1.14 -13.11 -3.33
C ASP A 9 -2.62 -13.11 -2.93
N LEU A 10 -3.20 -11.92 -2.81
CA LEU A 10 -4.59 -11.75 -2.38
C LEU A 10 -5.61 -12.43 -3.32
N TYR A 11 -5.23 -12.71 -4.58
CA TYR A 11 -6.10 -13.41 -5.53
C TYR A 11 -6.01 -14.93 -5.44
N ARG A 12 -5.00 -15.47 -4.76
CA ARG A 12 -4.88 -16.89 -4.45
C ARG A 12 -5.43 -17.27 -3.07
N CYS A 13 -5.59 -16.27 -2.18
CA CYS A 13 -6.22 -16.50 -0.88
C CYS A 13 -7.72 -16.75 -1.04
N SER A 14 -8.29 -17.59 -0.19
CA SER A 14 -9.74 -17.75 -0.09
C SER A 14 -10.35 -16.52 0.60
N PHE A 15 -11.18 -15.76 -0.13
CA PHE A 15 -11.96 -14.66 0.41
C PHE A 15 -13.41 -15.04 0.72
N ALA A 16 -13.72 -16.34 0.80
CA ALA A 16 -15.00 -16.83 1.30
C ALA A 16 -15.17 -16.44 2.77
N ARG A 17 -16.40 -16.19 3.19
CA ARG A 17 -16.73 -15.92 4.59
C ARG A 17 -17.12 -17.22 5.32
N PRO A 18 -16.82 -17.36 6.62
CA PRO A 18 -16.04 -16.45 7.48
C PRO A 18 -14.53 -16.50 7.14
N ARG A 19 -13.81 -15.37 7.29
CA ARG A 19 -12.38 -15.27 7.00
C ARG A 19 -11.54 -14.68 8.13
N ASP A 20 -12.04 -14.78 9.36
CA ASP A 20 -11.37 -14.25 10.54
C ASP A 20 -9.95 -14.79 10.71
N GLN A 21 -9.75 -16.09 10.47
CA GLN A 21 -8.43 -16.70 10.54
C GLN A 21 -7.44 -16.12 9.51
N LEU A 22 -7.92 -15.85 8.28
CA LEU A 22 -7.11 -15.21 7.25
C LEU A 22 -6.74 -13.78 7.65
N VAL A 23 -7.69 -13.00 8.15
CA VAL A 23 -7.46 -11.63 8.63
C VAL A 23 -6.44 -11.61 9.77
N GLU A 24 -6.58 -12.51 10.74
CA GLU A 24 -5.62 -12.61 11.84
C GLU A 24 -4.22 -13.04 11.36
N SER A 25 -4.14 -13.90 10.36
CA SER A 25 -2.84 -14.24 9.76
C SER A 25 -2.17 -13.02 9.12
N PHE A 26 -2.94 -12.19 8.40
CA PHE A 26 -2.42 -10.95 7.83
C PHE A 26 -1.97 -9.95 8.90
N LYS A 27 -2.73 -9.80 9.97
CA LYS A 27 -2.32 -8.95 11.11
C LYS A 27 -1.01 -9.41 11.75
N LYS A 28 -0.83 -10.73 11.92
CA LYS A 28 0.42 -11.31 12.42
C LYS A 28 1.60 -10.99 11.50
N LEU A 29 1.44 -11.16 10.19
CA LEU A 29 2.48 -10.85 9.21
C LEU A 29 2.82 -9.36 9.18
N ILE A 30 1.84 -8.47 9.27
CA ILE A 30 2.06 -7.03 9.37
C ILE A 30 2.82 -6.68 10.66
N THR A 31 2.44 -7.28 11.78
CA THR A 31 3.12 -7.06 13.06
C THR A 31 4.58 -7.50 12.99
N TRP A 32 4.85 -8.64 12.42
CA TRP A 32 6.19 -9.21 12.23
C TRP A 32 7.06 -8.37 11.28
N SER A 33 6.49 -7.86 10.17
CA SER A 33 7.25 -7.19 9.12
C SER A 33 7.76 -5.80 9.54
N GLU A 34 8.96 -5.42 9.11
CA GLU A 34 9.46 -4.03 9.16
C GLU A 34 9.06 -3.23 7.91
N ASN A 35 9.15 -3.89 6.75
CA ASN A 35 8.84 -3.29 5.45
C ASN A 35 7.60 -3.95 4.86
N ILE A 36 6.68 -3.13 4.39
CA ILE A 36 5.45 -3.57 3.73
C ILE A 36 5.47 -3.07 2.29
N TYR A 37 5.38 -3.99 1.34
CA TYR A 37 5.30 -3.69 -0.08
C TYR A 37 3.90 -4.01 -0.59
N ILE A 38 3.22 -3.02 -1.13
CA ILE A 38 1.88 -3.18 -1.69
C ILE A 38 1.97 -3.02 -3.20
N ILE A 39 1.53 -4.01 -3.95
CA ILE A 39 1.55 -4.01 -5.41
C ILE A 39 0.13 -4.26 -5.89
N SER A 40 -0.44 -3.31 -6.62
CA SER A 40 -1.81 -3.43 -7.11
C SER A 40 -2.01 -2.68 -8.42
N PRO A 41 -2.77 -3.24 -9.38
CA PRO A 41 -3.27 -2.47 -10.49
C PRO A 41 -4.40 -1.53 -10.04
N VAL A 42 -4.68 -0.53 -10.88
CA VAL A 42 -5.82 0.37 -10.73
C VAL A 42 -6.99 -0.16 -11.56
N TRP A 43 -8.12 -0.31 -10.90
CA TRP A 43 -9.42 -0.60 -11.50
C TRP A 43 -10.42 0.48 -11.10
N TRP A 44 -11.03 1.15 -12.09
CA TRP A 44 -12.04 2.18 -11.84
C TRP A 44 -11.60 3.25 -10.82
N PHE A 45 -10.39 3.81 -11.02
CA PHE A 45 -9.79 4.84 -10.15
C PHE A 45 -9.63 4.45 -8.67
N ARG A 46 -9.52 3.16 -8.37
CA ARG A 46 -9.17 2.61 -7.05
C ARG A 46 -8.28 1.38 -7.20
N LEU A 47 -7.76 0.86 -6.12
CA LEU A 47 -7.05 -0.41 -6.15
C LEU A 47 -8.04 -1.56 -6.39
N THR A 48 -7.53 -2.77 -6.56
CA THR A 48 -8.41 -3.91 -6.84
C THR A 48 -9.35 -4.20 -5.65
N PRO A 49 -10.53 -4.79 -5.89
CA PRO A 49 -11.49 -5.06 -4.82
C PRO A 49 -10.90 -5.86 -3.65
N ARG A 50 -10.03 -6.83 -3.91
CA ARG A 50 -9.39 -7.60 -2.84
C ARG A 50 -8.39 -6.79 -2.04
N THR A 51 -7.69 -5.85 -2.66
CA THR A 51 -6.81 -4.91 -1.93
C THR A 51 -7.63 -3.96 -1.05
N GLU A 52 -8.76 -3.48 -1.55
CA GLU A 52 -9.68 -2.63 -0.77
C GLU A 52 -10.27 -3.42 0.41
N THR A 53 -10.76 -4.64 0.18
CA THR A 53 -11.25 -5.53 1.25
C THR A 53 -10.16 -5.82 2.28
N PHE A 54 -8.91 -6.04 1.84
CA PHE A 54 -7.78 -6.21 2.76
C PHE A 54 -7.61 -4.97 3.65
N PHE A 55 -7.71 -3.76 3.12
CA PHE A 55 -7.63 -2.56 3.95
C PHE A 55 -8.79 -2.47 4.94
N ASP A 56 -10.00 -2.72 4.48
CA ASP A 56 -11.20 -2.61 5.32
C ASP A 56 -11.22 -3.62 6.47
N GLU A 57 -10.72 -4.82 6.26
CA GLU A 57 -10.79 -5.89 7.26
C GLU A 57 -9.52 -6.03 8.12
N VAL A 58 -8.36 -5.63 7.59
CA VAL A 58 -7.09 -5.76 8.32
C VAL A 58 -6.73 -4.46 9.04
N PHE A 59 -6.90 -3.30 8.37
CA PHE A 59 -6.57 -2.00 8.99
C PHE A 59 -7.71 -1.45 9.84
N THR A 60 -8.18 -2.26 10.76
CA THR A 60 -9.31 -1.92 11.64
C THR A 60 -8.91 -1.10 12.86
N PRO A 61 -9.86 -0.35 13.48
CA PRO A 61 -9.67 0.23 14.80
C PRO A 61 -9.24 -0.84 15.82
N GLY A 62 -8.32 -0.48 16.72
CA GLY A 62 -7.74 -1.41 17.69
C GLY A 62 -6.48 -2.12 17.21
N PHE A 63 -6.33 -2.39 15.92
CA PHE A 63 -5.11 -2.96 15.35
C PHE A 63 -4.24 -1.90 14.65
N ALA A 64 -4.80 -1.19 13.67
CA ALA A 64 -4.03 -0.26 12.84
C ALA A 64 -4.05 1.18 13.38
N TYR A 65 -5.12 1.58 14.03
CA TYR A 65 -5.32 2.91 14.60
C TYR A 65 -6.37 2.91 15.71
N LYS A 66 -6.50 4.04 16.40
CA LYS A 66 -7.66 4.37 17.24
C LYS A 66 -8.08 5.82 17.03
N PHE A 67 -9.35 6.11 17.23
CA PHE A 67 -9.81 7.50 17.26
C PHE A 67 -9.54 8.13 18.63
N ILE A 68 -9.05 9.37 18.60
CA ILE A 68 -8.92 10.23 19.78
C ILE A 68 -9.85 11.41 19.58
N ASN A 69 -10.77 11.61 20.50
CA ASN A 69 -11.64 12.76 20.50
C ASN A 69 -10.83 14.04 20.73
N VAL A 70 -10.87 14.96 19.79
CA VAL A 70 -10.28 16.31 19.89
C VAL A 70 -11.33 17.29 20.40
N THR A 71 -12.57 17.13 19.93
CA THR A 71 -13.73 17.87 20.38
C THR A 71 -14.91 16.91 20.57
N LYS A 72 -16.08 17.44 21.01
CA LYS A 72 -17.32 16.63 21.10
C LYS A 72 -17.77 16.03 19.76
N THR A 73 -17.43 16.68 18.63
CA THR A 73 -17.88 16.31 17.28
C THR A 73 -16.73 15.89 16.34
N TYR A 74 -15.49 15.95 16.79
CA TYR A 74 -14.34 15.66 15.95
C TYR A 74 -13.38 14.71 16.64
N ALA A 75 -13.06 13.61 15.96
CA ALA A 75 -12.06 12.63 16.39
C ALA A 75 -10.95 12.50 15.35
N TYR A 76 -9.71 12.38 15.80
CA TYR A 76 -8.53 12.22 14.97
C TYR A 76 -7.99 10.79 15.08
N PRO A 77 -7.61 10.13 13.96
CA PRO A 77 -7.02 8.81 14.02
C PRO A 77 -5.58 8.88 14.54
N LYS A 78 -5.31 8.17 15.63
CA LYS A 78 -3.95 7.90 16.12
C LYS A 78 -3.44 6.59 15.53
N PRO A 79 -2.48 6.61 14.61
CA PRO A 79 -1.94 5.41 13.99
C PRO A 79 -1.09 4.59 14.96
N PHE A 80 -1.19 3.25 14.84
CA PHE A 80 -0.40 2.30 15.62
C PHE A 80 0.79 1.72 14.86
N LEU A 81 0.73 1.70 13.52
CA LEU A 81 1.77 1.09 12.68
C LEU A 81 2.78 2.13 12.16
N LYS A 82 3.11 3.14 12.97
CA LYS A 82 4.05 4.21 12.59
C LYS A 82 5.48 3.73 12.35
N ASP A 83 5.88 2.66 13.00
CA ASP A 83 7.18 2.01 12.89
C ASP A 83 7.38 1.33 11.54
N LYS A 84 6.29 0.93 10.88
CA LYS A 84 6.34 0.21 9.60
C LYS A 84 6.75 1.11 8.44
N LYS A 85 7.62 0.58 7.59
CA LYS A 85 8.07 1.24 6.36
C LYS A 85 7.23 0.72 5.19
N VAL A 86 6.46 1.59 4.57
CA VAL A 86 5.53 1.21 3.48
C VAL A 86 6.02 1.74 2.15
N ARG A 87 6.00 0.90 1.14
CA ARG A 87 6.22 1.24 -0.26
C ARG A 87 5.12 0.63 -1.12
N THR A 88 4.64 1.41 -2.08
CA THR A 88 3.56 0.97 -2.95
C THR A 88 3.93 1.14 -4.42
N TYR A 89 3.56 0.15 -5.21
CA TYR A 89 3.67 0.15 -6.66
C TYR A 89 2.27 0.00 -7.26
N ILE A 90 1.85 1.04 -7.96
CA ILE A 90 0.55 1.10 -8.60
C ILE A 90 0.74 1.00 -10.11
N THR A 91 0.08 0.04 -10.76
CA THR A 91 0.11 -0.08 -12.22
C THR A 91 -1.18 0.45 -12.84
N HIS A 92 -1.04 1.27 -13.88
CA HIS A 92 -2.14 1.87 -14.62
C HIS A 92 -2.22 1.33 -16.04
N GLY A 93 -3.44 1.08 -16.52
CA GLY A 93 -3.71 0.88 -17.94
C GLY A 93 -3.71 2.19 -18.73
N SER A 94 -3.99 3.31 -18.07
CA SER A 94 -4.08 4.64 -18.67
C SER A 94 -2.73 5.37 -18.70
N PRO A 95 -2.56 6.38 -19.59
CA PRO A 95 -1.42 7.28 -19.59
C PRO A 95 -1.44 8.21 -18.37
N SER A 96 -0.27 8.80 -18.04
CA SER A 96 -0.12 9.64 -16.85
C SER A 96 -0.89 10.96 -16.93
N LEU A 97 -0.90 11.61 -18.10
CA LEU A 97 -1.41 12.97 -18.23
C LEU A 97 -2.85 13.13 -17.74
N PRO A 98 -3.86 12.39 -18.25
CA PRO A 98 -5.22 12.56 -17.76
C PRO A 98 -5.39 12.21 -16.28
N VAL A 99 -4.66 11.22 -15.77
CA VAL A 99 -4.76 10.82 -14.37
C VAL A 99 -4.19 11.89 -13.44
N LEU A 100 -3.08 12.53 -13.83
CA LEU A 100 -2.43 13.55 -13.01
C LEU A 100 -3.15 14.90 -13.06
N THR A 101 -3.77 15.24 -14.19
CA THR A 101 -4.43 16.55 -14.40
C THR A 101 -5.93 16.46 -14.15
N LEU A 102 -6.67 15.77 -15.03
CA LEU A 102 -8.13 15.72 -15.00
C LEU A 102 -8.67 15.03 -13.75
N TYR A 103 -8.03 13.96 -13.32
CA TYR A 103 -8.45 13.18 -12.15
C TYR A 103 -7.61 13.48 -10.89
N LEU A 104 -6.77 14.52 -10.91
CA LEU A 104 -5.99 15.03 -9.77
C LEU A 104 -5.22 13.94 -9.01
N ASN A 105 -4.78 12.90 -9.75
CA ASN A 105 -4.10 11.75 -9.13
C ASN A 105 -4.88 11.11 -7.95
N SER A 106 -6.19 11.05 -8.07
CA SER A 106 -7.13 10.67 -7.00
C SER A 106 -6.80 9.32 -6.35
N VAL A 107 -6.34 8.34 -7.14
CA VAL A 107 -5.96 7.01 -6.62
C VAL A 107 -4.83 7.12 -5.59
N LYS A 108 -3.77 7.83 -5.94
CA LYS A 108 -2.62 8.03 -5.04
C LYS A 108 -2.99 8.90 -3.84
N LEU A 109 -3.74 9.97 -4.07
CA LEU A 109 -4.19 10.87 -2.99
C LEU A 109 -5.08 10.12 -2.01
N ARG A 110 -6.10 9.38 -2.49
CA ARG A 110 -6.98 8.58 -1.63
C ARG A 110 -6.19 7.55 -0.81
N LEU A 111 -5.25 6.83 -1.45
CA LEU A 111 -4.45 5.83 -0.77
C LEU A 111 -3.56 6.45 0.32
N VAL A 112 -2.83 7.50 -0.03
CA VAL A 112 -1.86 8.09 0.91
C VAL A 112 -2.56 8.92 1.97
N MET A 113 -3.50 9.78 1.59
CA MET A 113 -4.19 10.67 2.54
C MET A 113 -5.32 9.95 3.29
N GLY A 114 -6.06 9.07 2.61
CA GLY A 114 -7.23 8.40 3.19
C GLY A 114 -6.89 7.14 3.99
N VAL A 115 -5.92 6.32 3.52
CA VAL A 115 -5.60 5.05 4.18
C VAL A 115 -4.32 5.14 4.99
N TYR A 116 -3.21 5.52 4.34
CA TYR A 116 -1.89 5.42 4.97
C TYR A 116 -1.67 6.40 6.10
N THR A 117 -2.24 7.60 6.05
CA THR A 117 -2.13 8.55 7.17
C THR A 117 -2.82 8.03 8.43
N PHE A 118 -3.93 7.32 8.28
CA PHE A 118 -4.64 6.69 9.40
C PHE A 118 -3.84 5.56 10.04
N VAL A 119 -3.21 4.74 9.21
CA VAL A 119 -2.54 3.50 9.62
C VAL A 119 -1.09 3.72 10.03
N PHE A 120 -0.34 4.47 9.21
CA PHE A 120 1.12 4.66 9.34
C PHE A 120 1.51 6.07 9.81
N GLY A 121 0.56 6.98 9.97
CA GLY A 121 0.79 8.37 10.33
C GLY A 121 1.25 9.23 9.17
N TRP A 122 1.11 10.55 9.34
CA TRP A 122 1.49 11.52 8.33
C TRP A 122 3.02 11.54 8.11
N ARG A 123 3.45 11.26 6.89
CA ARG A 123 4.84 11.33 6.45
C ARG A 123 4.94 11.63 4.97
N LEU A 124 5.77 12.60 4.59
CA LEU A 124 6.03 12.93 3.19
C LEU A 124 6.57 11.71 2.40
N SER A 125 7.31 10.83 3.09
CA SER A 125 7.83 9.60 2.49
C SER A 125 6.76 8.65 1.95
N LEU A 126 5.52 8.69 2.44
CA LEU A 126 4.42 7.89 1.90
C LEU A 126 4.09 8.29 0.45
N PHE A 127 4.16 9.58 0.13
CA PHE A 127 3.98 10.07 -1.24
C PHE A 127 5.14 9.65 -2.15
N THR A 128 6.37 9.84 -1.69
CA THR A 128 7.56 9.55 -2.52
C THR A 128 7.78 8.05 -2.72
N LYS A 129 7.37 7.23 -1.76
CA LYS A 129 7.44 5.76 -1.83
C LYS A 129 6.22 5.12 -2.50
N THR A 130 5.16 5.86 -2.82
CA THR A 130 4.05 5.41 -3.64
C THR A 130 4.34 5.74 -5.09
N LYS A 131 4.88 4.77 -5.83
CA LYS A 131 5.29 4.89 -7.23
C LYS A 131 4.20 4.38 -8.16
N GLN A 132 4.03 5.05 -9.30
CA GLN A 132 3.03 4.71 -10.30
C GLN A 132 3.70 4.36 -11.62
N PHE A 133 3.22 3.31 -12.28
CA PHE A 133 3.65 2.86 -13.60
C PHE A 133 2.50 2.99 -14.58
N TRP A 134 2.75 3.71 -15.66
CA TRP A 134 1.73 4.17 -16.60
C TRP A 134 1.66 3.33 -17.86
N SER A 135 0.45 3.19 -18.40
CA SER A 135 0.19 2.51 -19.69
C SER A 135 0.79 1.09 -19.76
N VAL A 136 0.84 0.37 -18.66
CA VAL A 136 1.57 -0.90 -18.55
C VAL A 136 1.22 -1.92 -19.64
N PRO A 137 -0.06 -2.10 -20.06
CA PRO A 137 -0.40 -2.99 -21.16
C PRO A 137 0.12 -2.55 -22.53
N PHE A 138 0.34 -1.25 -22.72
CA PHE A 138 0.62 -0.65 -24.04
C PHE A 138 2.09 -0.25 -24.22
N VAL A 139 2.89 -0.20 -23.17
CA VAL A 139 4.32 0.15 -23.28
C VAL A 139 5.14 -1.03 -23.79
N SER A 140 6.28 -0.74 -24.44
CA SER A 140 7.21 -1.76 -24.93
C SER A 140 7.77 -2.63 -23.78
N GLU A 141 8.24 -3.82 -24.14
CA GLU A 141 8.91 -4.71 -23.18
C GLU A 141 10.12 -4.06 -22.52
N ALA A 142 10.89 -3.31 -23.30
CA ALA A 142 12.04 -2.55 -22.77
C ALA A 142 11.61 -1.54 -21.68
N LYS A 143 10.45 -0.90 -21.85
CA LYS A 143 9.89 0.01 -20.83
C LYS A 143 9.43 -0.74 -19.60
N ARG A 144 8.76 -1.90 -19.75
CA ARG A 144 8.38 -2.77 -18.61
C ARG A 144 9.61 -3.26 -17.84
N LYS A 145 10.68 -3.67 -18.53
CA LYS A 145 11.97 -4.01 -17.87
C LYS A 145 12.52 -2.83 -17.06
N LYS A 146 12.48 -1.60 -17.59
CA LYS A 146 12.89 -0.40 -16.82
C LYS A 146 12.03 -0.18 -15.56
N TYR A 147 10.72 -0.48 -15.61
CA TYR A 147 9.88 -0.43 -14.42
C TYR A 147 10.33 -1.45 -13.36
N LEU A 148 10.59 -2.69 -13.76
CA LEU A 148 11.09 -3.74 -12.85
C LEU A 148 12.45 -3.41 -12.26
N GLU A 149 13.39 -2.88 -13.06
CA GLU A 149 14.68 -2.43 -12.55
C GLU A 149 14.55 -1.27 -11.54
N SER A 150 13.55 -0.41 -11.74
CA SER A 150 13.22 0.63 -10.77
C SER A 150 12.73 0.04 -9.44
N VAL A 151 11.91 -0.99 -9.48
CA VAL A 151 11.44 -1.73 -8.28
C VAL A 151 12.62 -2.38 -7.57
N LYS A 152 13.47 -3.12 -8.29
CA LYS A 152 14.68 -3.76 -7.73
C LYS A 152 15.58 -2.76 -7.01
N ARG A 153 15.84 -1.60 -7.62
CA ARG A 153 16.65 -0.54 -6.99
C ARG A 153 16.02 0.00 -5.71
N ASP A 154 14.72 0.17 -5.70
CA ASP A 154 14.01 0.68 -4.52
C ASP A 154 14.09 -0.32 -3.37
N ILE A 155 13.82 -1.60 -3.64
CA ILE A 155 13.91 -2.68 -2.65
C ILE A 155 15.33 -2.79 -2.11
N LYS A 156 16.34 -2.82 -2.98
CA LYS A 156 17.74 -2.87 -2.56
C LYS A 156 18.13 -1.69 -1.66
N LYS A 157 17.61 -0.49 -1.93
CA LYS A 157 17.84 0.68 -1.07
C LYS A 157 17.16 0.58 0.28
N ASP A 158 15.95 0.01 0.32
CA ASP A 158 15.21 -0.15 1.59
C ASP A 158 15.93 -1.20 2.47
N ILE A 159 16.40 -2.30 1.90
CA ILE A 159 17.18 -3.34 2.56
C ILE A 159 18.47 -2.78 3.14
N LEU A 160 19.31 -2.10 2.33
CA LEU A 160 20.58 -1.52 2.78
C LEU A 160 20.43 -0.47 3.90
N LYS A 161 19.26 0.14 4.04
CA LYS A 161 18.96 1.07 5.14
C LYS A 161 18.61 0.39 6.47
N ASN A 162 18.22 -0.87 6.42
CA ASN A 162 17.91 -1.66 7.61
C ASN A 162 19.16 -2.33 8.20
N THR A 163 20.26 -2.34 7.45
CA THR A 163 21.53 -2.97 7.87
C THR A 163 22.48 -1.96 8.57
N LYS A 164 22.09 -0.70 8.63
CA LYS A 164 22.76 0.37 9.39
C LYS A 164 21.97 0.73 10.64
#